data_5b9a269bf7c0e4b01b08caecab286f39
#
_entry.id   5b9a269bf7c0e4b01b08caecab286f39
#
_cell.length_a   1.000
_cell.length_b   1.000
_cell.length_c   1.000
_cell.angle_alpha   90.00
_cell.angle_beta   90.00
_cell.angle_gamma   90.00
#
_symmetry.space_group_name_H-M   'P 1'
#
loop_
_entity.id
_entity.type
_entity.pdbx_description
1 polymer ?
#
loop_
_entity_poly.entity_id
_entity_poly.type
_entity_poly.pdbx_seq_one_letter_code
_entity_poly.pdbx_strand_id
1 'polypeptide(L)'
;TRRSSDLIGDCIMFFFNDIQPIGNSTENSFDSIKQIDANGNEFWYARDLQAILEYTKWDNFLNVIEKAKIACQNSELSISDHFADVGKMVHVGVANREIQDIVLSRYACYLIAMNGDSKKSVIAQAQTYFAVKTHEREMQEQFISLSEDERRLLIRQDIKEHNTALSEAANNAGVETPQDFAKFHNSGYQGLYGGLGNMEIHKRKGLKPSQKILDHMGSEELAANLFRLTQTEGKLRRDNIQGKENANIAHREVGAKVRQTIKELGGTMPEDLPTPPKSIKQLEKEQKKLEKK
;
A
#
# COMPACT_ATOMS: atom_id res chain seq x y z
N THR A 1 5.19 -0.15 21.54
CA THR A 1 4.92 -1.46 20.90
C THR A 1 3.84 -1.24 19.85
N ARG A 2 4.25 -1.09 18.57
CA ARG A 2 3.32 -1.10 17.44
C ARG A 2 2.58 -2.44 17.44
N ARG A 3 1.27 -2.42 17.23
CA ARG A 3 0.45 -3.65 17.19
C ARG A 3 0.73 -4.41 15.90
N SER A 4 0.62 -5.75 15.91
CA SER A 4 0.75 -6.64 14.72
C SER A 4 -0.13 -6.21 13.53
N SER A 5 -1.27 -5.55 13.81
CA SER A 5 -2.17 -4.97 12.80
C SER A 5 -1.52 -3.88 11.96
N ASP A 6 -0.54 -3.14 12.51
CA ASP A 6 0.15 -2.05 11.79
C ASP A 6 1.15 -2.61 10.77
N LEU A 7 1.78 -3.75 11.10
CA LEU A 7 2.70 -4.47 10.21
C LEU A 7 1.98 -5.07 8.98
N ILE A 8 0.78 -5.59 9.18
CA ILE A 8 -0.05 -6.13 8.08
C ILE A 8 -0.54 -4.98 7.20
N GLY A 9 -0.94 -3.85 7.78
CA GLY A 9 -1.31 -2.64 7.06
C GLY A 9 -0.17 -2.10 6.20
N ASP A 10 1.05 -2.00 6.76
CA ASP A 10 2.24 -1.56 6.04
C ASP A 10 2.66 -2.55 4.93
N CYS A 11 2.51 -3.86 5.15
CA CYS A 11 2.74 -4.88 4.13
C CYS A 11 1.72 -4.79 2.98
N ILE A 12 0.43 -4.64 3.29
CA ILE A 12 -0.65 -4.53 2.30
C ILE A 12 -0.53 -3.25 1.48
N MET A 13 -0.12 -2.13 2.09
CA MET A 13 0.20 -0.89 1.38
C MET A 13 1.27 -1.10 0.30
N PHE A 14 2.22 -2.00 0.52
CA PHE A 14 3.23 -2.37 -0.48
C PHE A 14 2.64 -3.17 -1.66
N PHE A 15 1.58 -3.97 -1.43
CA PHE A 15 0.96 -4.82 -2.47
C PHE A 15 0.04 -4.04 -3.41
N PHE A 16 -0.62 -2.98 -2.92
CA PHE A 16 -1.50 -2.15 -3.75
C PHE A 16 -0.75 -1.07 -4.54
N ASN A 17 0.56 -0.88 -4.31
CA ASN A 17 1.41 0.05 -5.08
C ASN A 17 1.80 -0.46 -6.49
N ASP A 18 1.37 -1.65 -6.92
CA ASP A 18 1.53 -2.12 -8.30
C ASP A 18 0.52 -1.48 -9.29
N ILE A 19 -0.42 -0.67 -8.81
CA ILE A 19 -1.09 0.30 -9.67
C ILE A 19 -0.02 1.35 -9.98
N GLN A 20 0.53 1.30 -11.21
CA GLN A 20 1.52 2.25 -11.74
C GLN A 20 1.15 3.64 -11.25
N PRO A 21 2.07 4.39 -10.60
CA PRO A 21 1.78 5.73 -10.15
C PRO A 21 1.40 6.56 -11.37
N ILE A 22 0.12 6.93 -11.45
CA ILE A 22 -0.35 7.88 -12.43
C ILE A 22 0.32 9.21 -12.07
N GLY A 23 1.46 9.47 -12.71
CA GLY A 23 2.15 10.74 -12.73
C GLY A 23 2.75 11.21 -11.39
N ASN A 24 4.02 10.93 -11.18
CA ASN A 24 4.89 11.51 -10.13
C ASN A 24 4.92 13.06 -10.09
N SER A 25 4.20 13.78 -10.99
CA SER A 25 4.31 15.22 -11.11
C SER A 25 3.40 16.02 -10.18
N THR A 26 2.22 15.51 -9.82
CA THR A 26 1.24 16.24 -9.00
C THR A 26 1.47 16.05 -7.49
N GLU A 27 1.89 14.88 -7.04
CA GLU A 27 2.20 14.63 -5.63
C GLU A 27 3.40 15.47 -5.18
N ASN A 28 4.46 15.51 -5.98
CA ASN A 28 5.64 16.33 -5.71
C ASN A 28 5.35 17.83 -5.71
N SER A 29 4.39 18.31 -6.53
CA SER A 29 4.07 19.76 -6.58
C SER A 29 3.16 20.17 -5.42
N PHE A 30 2.21 19.35 -5.00
CA PHE A 30 1.31 19.64 -3.88
C PHE A 30 2.03 19.62 -2.52
N ASP A 31 2.85 18.61 -2.28
CA ASP A 31 3.66 18.53 -1.06
C ASP A 31 4.80 19.57 -1.01
N SER A 32 5.24 20.07 -2.16
CA SER A 32 6.30 21.11 -2.22
C SER A 32 5.87 22.48 -1.67
N ILE A 33 4.57 22.77 -1.66
CA ILE A 33 4.01 24.04 -1.13
C ILE A 33 3.42 23.88 0.27
N LYS A 34 3.50 22.68 0.85
CA LYS A 34 3.03 22.39 2.19
C LYS A 34 3.79 23.20 3.24
N GLN A 35 3.07 23.76 4.20
CA GLN A 35 3.60 24.42 5.38
C GLN A 35 3.26 23.61 6.63
N ILE A 36 4.01 23.83 7.72
CA ILE A 36 3.78 23.21 9.03
C ILE A 36 3.73 24.33 10.05
N ASP A 37 2.67 24.36 10.86
CA ASP A 37 2.53 25.34 11.93
C ASP A 37 3.37 24.98 13.18
N ALA A 38 3.38 25.85 14.18
CA ALA A 38 4.13 25.63 15.42
C ALA A 38 3.66 24.41 16.23
N ASN A 39 2.46 23.88 15.95
CA ASN A 39 1.88 22.72 16.59
C ASN A 39 2.11 21.43 15.80
N GLY A 40 2.75 21.52 14.63
CA GLY A 40 3.01 20.37 13.75
C GLY A 40 1.86 20.08 12.77
N ASN A 41 0.85 20.93 12.66
CA ASN A 41 -0.25 20.76 11.72
C ASN A 41 0.14 21.21 10.31
N GLU A 42 -0.25 20.46 9.33
CA GLU A 42 -0.02 20.77 7.91
C GLU A 42 -1.08 21.74 7.41
N PHE A 43 -0.62 22.74 6.63
CA PHE A 43 -1.52 23.69 5.96
C PHE A 43 -0.94 24.18 4.61
N TRP A 44 -1.79 24.78 3.81
CA TRP A 44 -1.46 25.35 2.49
C TRP A 44 -1.99 26.76 2.36
N TYR A 45 -1.28 27.59 1.60
CA TYR A 45 -1.83 28.88 1.19
C TYR A 45 -2.59 28.74 -0.14
N ALA A 46 -3.77 29.36 -0.22
CA ALA A 46 -4.62 29.24 -1.40
C ALA A 46 -3.96 29.84 -2.66
N ARG A 47 -3.14 30.89 -2.53
CA ARG A 47 -2.40 31.47 -3.66
C ARG A 47 -1.32 30.54 -4.20
N ASP A 48 -0.67 29.78 -3.33
CA ASP A 48 0.33 28.81 -3.76
C ASP A 48 -0.38 27.62 -4.46
N LEU A 49 -1.53 27.20 -3.95
CA LEU A 49 -2.37 26.16 -4.58
C LEU A 49 -2.97 26.64 -5.91
N GLN A 50 -3.36 27.93 -6.02
CA GLN A 50 -3.82 28.55 -7.26
C GLN A 50 -2.82 28.36 -8.40
N ALA A 51 -1.53 28.60 -8.12
CA ALA A 51 -0.46 28.47 -9.10
C ALA A 51 -0.31 27.01 -9.57
N ILE A 52 -0.32 26.05 -8.64
CA ILE A 52 -0.21 24.61 -8.95
C ILE A 52 -1.41 24.12 -9.77
N LEU A 53 -2.62 24.57 -9.43
CA LEU A 53 -3.83 24.22 -10.16
C LEU A 53 -4.03 25.06 -11.45
N GLU A 54 -3.00 25.81 -11.85
CA GLU A 54 -2.95 26.58 -13.11
C GLU A 54 -4.10 27.59 -13.27
N TYR A 55 -4.57 28.20 -12.16
CA TYR A 55 -5.53 29.28 -12.23
C TYR A 55 -4.81 30.62 -12.39
N THR A 56 -4.97 31.26 -13.54
CA THR A 56 -4.32 32.55 -13.86
C THR A 56 -4.93 33.72 -13.12
N LYS A 57 -6.25 33.71 -12.86
CA LYS A 57 -6.97 34.78 -12.18
C LYS A 57 -7.43 34.31 -10.79
N TRP A 58 -7.14 35.18 -9.80
CA TRP A 58 -7.54 34.92 -8.42
C TRP A 58 -9.05 34.80 -8.25
N ASP A 59 -9.83 35.67 -8.88
CA ASP A 59 -11.30 35.65 -8.79
C ASP A 59 -11.89 34.36 -9.31
N ASN A 60 -11.31 33.78 -10.38
CA ASN A 60 -11.75 32.46 -10.88
C ASN A 60 -11.44 31.36 -9.88
N PHE A 61 -10.30 31.47 -9.18
CA PHE A 61 -9.94 30.48 -8.15
C PHE A 61 -10.78 30.66 -6.89
N LEU A 62 -11.10 31.88 -6.49
CA LEU A 62 -12.04 32.15 -5.39
C LEU A 62 -13.40 31.50 -5.63
N ASN A 63 -13.92 31.55 -6.86
CA ASN A 63 -15.17 30.87 -7.19
C ASN A 63 -15.11 29.34 -6.95
N VAL A 64 -13.94 28.73 -7.15
CA VAL A 64 -13.75 27.31 -6.84
C VAL A 64 -13.66 27.09 -5.33
N ILE A 65 -12.99 27.97 -4.61
CA ILE A 65 -12.92 27.93 -3.14
C ILE A 65 -14.33 28.07 -2.53
N GLU A 66 -15.16 28.98 -3.04
CA GLU A 66 -16.53 29.14 -2.55
C GLU A 66 -17.39 27.86 -2.79
N LYS A 67 -17.23 27.20 -3.93
CA LYS A 67 -17.87 25.88 -4.15
C LYS A 67 -17.37 24.83 -3.16
N ALA A 68 -16.08 24.84 -2.87
CA ALA A 68 -15.50 23.93 -1.90
C ALA A 68 -16.01 24.21 -0.46
N LYS A 69 -16.15 25.50 -0.08
CA LYS A 69 -16.76 25.90 1.21
C LYS A 69 -18.22 25.42 1.32
N ILE A 70 -19.01 25.57 0.24
CA ILE A 70 -20.39 25.07 0.19
C ILE A 70 -20.41 23.54 0.34
N ALA A 71 -19.52 22.82 -0.34
CA ALA A 71 -19.42 21.38 -0.20
C ALA A 71 -19.03 20.98 1.24
N CYS A 72 -18.09 21.68 1.86
CA CYS A 72 -17.73 21.50 3.27
C CYS A 72 -18.93 21.68 4.20
N GLN A 73 -19.67 22.75 4.05
CA GLN A 73 -20.85 23.06 4.87
C GLN A 73 -21.94 22.01 4.71
N ASN A 74 -22.20 21.57 3.48
CA ASN A 74 -23.19 20.53 3.20
C ASN A 74 -22.80 19.13 3.72
N SER A 75 -21.51 18.94 4.03
CA SER A 75 -20.97 17.75 4.69
C SER A 75 -20.96 17.86 6.22
N GLU A 76 -21.67 18.85 6.78
CA GLU A 76 -21.76 19.12 8.23
C GLU A 76 -20.42 19.40 8.92
N LEU A 77 -19.42 19.85 8.15
CA LEU A 77 -18.10 20.22 8.66
C LEU A 77 -17.98 21.74 8.83
N SER A 78 -17.23 22.15 9.83
CA SER A 78 -16.97 23.57 10.12
C SER A 78 -16.07 24.17 9.04
N ILE A 79 -16.54 25.21 8.35
CA ILE A 79 -15.73 25.92 7.35
C ILE A 79 -14.48 26.55 8.00
N SER A 80 -14.60 27.11 9.21
CA SER A 80 -13.50 27.76 9.93
C SER A 80 -12.33 26.83 10.26
N ASP A 81 -12.56 25.53 10.36
CA ASP A 81 -11.52 24.54 10.66
C ASP A 81 -10.69 24.17 9.40
N HIS A 82 -11.23 24.53 8.24
CA HIS A 82 -10.65 24.15 6.95
C HIS A 82 -10.24 25.32 6.08
N PHE A 83 -10.85 26.49 6.25
CA PHE A 83 -10.61 27.69 5.46
C PHE A 83 -10.50 28.90 6.42
N ALA A 84 -9.30 29.46 6.56
CA ALA A 84 -9.08 30.63 7.39
C ALA A 84 -8.52 31.79 6.56
N ASP A 85 -9.23 32.92 6.55
CA ASP A 85 -8.78 34.11 5.87
C ASP A 85 -7.58 34.72 6.61
N VAL A 86 -6.51 35.05 5.86
CA VAL A 86 -5.25 35.62 6.40
C VAL A 86 -4.70 36.72 5.52
N GLY A 87 -3.99 37.67 6.15
CA GLY A 87 -3.15 38.63 5.44
C GLY A 87 -1.75 38.05 5.22
N LYS A 88 -1.29 37.95 3.98
CA LYS A 88 0.06 37.50 3.63
C LYS A 88 0.89 38.71 3.15
N MET A 89 2.03 38.97 3.81
CA MET A 89 2.96 39.99 3.36
C MET A 89 3.76 39.50 2.15
N VAL A 90 3.70 40.21 1.06
CA VAL A 90 4.48 39.94 -0.15
C VAL A 90 5.41 41.11 -0.48
N HIS A 91 6.61 40.80 -0.93
CA HIS A 91 7.56 41.80 -1.40
C HIS A 91 7.25 42.13 -2.86
N VAL A 92 6.88 43.40 -3.12
CA VAL A 92 6.66 43.93 -4.48
C VAL A 92 7.66 45.05 -4.71
N GLY A 93 8.77 44.74 -5.36
CA GLY A 93 9.87 45.69 -5.55
C GLY A 93 10.52 46.10 -4.22
N VAL A 94 10.46 47.41 -3.89
CA VAL A 94 11.06 48.00 -2.67
C VAL A 94 10.07 48.03 -1.48
N ALA A 95 8.79 47.68 -1.70
CA ALA A 95 7.75 47.81 -0.70
C ALA A 95 7.15 46.45 -0.31
N ASN A 96 6.79 46.31 0.99
CA ASN A 96 5.99 45.22 1.47
C ASN A 96 4.51 45.56 1.32
N ARG A 97 3.75 44.70 0.68
CA ARG A 97 2.29 44.82 0.58
C ARG A 97 1.61 43.64 1.19
N GLU A 98 0.60 43.91 2.02
CA GLU A 98 -0.31 42.87 2.50
C GLU A 98 -1.32 42.55 1.40
N ILE A 99 -1.46 41.23 1.12
CA ILE A 99 -2.49 40.68 0.22
C ILE A 99 -3.36 39.69 1.00
N GLN A 100 -4.62 39.65 0.62
CA GLN A 100 -5.54 38.63 1.15
C GLN A 100 -5.16 37.26 0.62
N ASP A 101 -5.07 36.27 1.52
CA ASP A 101 -4.87 34.88 1.21
C ASP A 101 -5.78 34.00 2.11
N ILE A 102 -5.82 32.73 1.89
CA ILE A 102 -6.62 31.78 2.69
C ILE A 102 -5.69 30.63 3.07
N VAL A 103 -5.64 30.33 4.36
CA VAL A 103 -5.03 29.12 4.89
C VAL A 103 -6.01 27.96 4.72
N LEU A 104 -5.53 26.88 4.14
CA LEU A 104 -6.30 25.71 3.78
C LEU A 104 -5.79 24.50 4.55
N SER A 105 -6.69 23.69 5.10
CA SER A 105 -6.36 22.35 5.55
C SER A 105 -6.17 21.40 4.36
N ARG A 106 -5.60 20.23 4.58
CA ARG A 106 -5.50 19.18 3.55
C ARG A 106 -6.88 18.83 2.96
N TYR A 107 -7.92 18.76 3.80
CA TYR A 107 -9.29 18.50 3.37
C TYR A 107 -9.84 19.62 2.47
N ALA A 108 -9.60 20.87 2.81
CA ALA A 108 -9.99 22.02 1.96
C ALA A 108 -9.33 21.94 0.57
N CYS A 109 -8.05 21.58 0.50
CA CYS A 109 -7.35 21.40 -0.76
C CYS A 109 -8.00 20.29 -1.62
N TYR A 110 -8.44 19.20 -1.01
CA TYR A 110 -9.16 18.13 -1.69
C TYR A 110 -10.49 18.62 -2.25
N LEU A 111 -11.28 19.32 -1.44
CA LEU A 111 -12.55 19.89 -1.90
C LEU A 111 -12.35 20.90 -3.05
N ILE A 112 -11.30 21.71 -3.00
CA ILE A 112 -10.96 22.66 -4.09
C ILE A 112 -10.64 21.88 -5.37
N ALA A 113 -9.80 20.87 -5.31
CA ALA A 113 -9.48 20.03 -6.47
C ALA A 113 -10.70 19.32 -7.05
N MET A 114 -11.56 18.75 -6.18
CA MET A 114 -12.81 18.08 -6.59
C MET A 114 -13.82 19.02 -7.26
N ASN A 115 -13.85 20.30 -6.88
CA ASN A 115 -14.73 21.33 -7.46
C ASN A 115 -14.07 22.13 -8.59
N GLY A 116 -12.83 21.81 -8.95
CA GLY A 116 -12.07 22.43 -10.01
C GLY A 116 -12.55 22.06 -11.42
N ASP A 117 -12.08 22.79 -12.42
CA ASP A 117 -12.40 22.51 -13.83
C ASP A 117 -11.58 21.31 -14.35
N SER A 118 -12.24 20.16 -14.51
CA SER A 118 -11.62 18.92 -15.01
C SER A 118 -11.09 18.98 -16.45
N LYS A 119 -11.39 20.08 -17.20
CA LYS A 119 -10.74 20.33 -18.50
C LYS A 119 -9.26 20.64 -18.36
N LYS A 120 -8.82 21.10 -17.19
CA LYS A 120 -7.41 21.28 -16.87
C LYS A 120 -6.80 19.94 -16.49
N SER A 121 -5.70 19.57 -17.18
CA SER A 121 -5.05 18.27 -16.96
C SER A 121 -4.59 18.07 -15.50
N VAL A 122 -4.06 19.13 -14.87
CA VAL A 122 -3.62 19.12 -13.48
C VAL A 122 -4.79 18.85 -12.50
N ILE A 123 -5.97 19.41 -12.77
CA ILE A 123 -7.17 19.16 -11.96
C ILE A 123 -7.65 17.71 -12.16
N ALA A 124 -7.73 17.24 -13.41
CA ALA A 124 -8.11 15.86 -13.70
C ALA A 124 -7.15 14.84 -13.04
N GLN A 125 -5.84 15.12 -13.07
CA GLN A 125 -4.85 14.30 -12.37
C GLN A 125 -5.04 14.31 -10.85
N ALA A 126 -5.29 15.48 -10.25
CA ALA A 126 -5.55 15.61 -8.82
C ALA A 126 -6.84 14.85 -8.41
N GLN A 127 -7.91 14.97 -9.19
CA GLN A 127 -9.16 14.24 -8.96
C GLN A 127 -8.95 12.72 -9.04
N THR A 128 -8.20 12.24 -10.04
CA THR A 128 -7.84 10.83 -10.18
C THR A 128 -7.02 10.35 -8.99
N TYR A 129 -6.00 11.13 -8.59
CA TYR A 129 -5.19 10.81 -7.41
C TYR A 129 -6.05 10.65 -6.15
N PHE A 130 -6.95 11.60 -5.87
CA PHE A 130 -7.80 11.50 -4.69
C PHE A 130 -8.79 10.34 -4.77
N ALA A 131 -9.36 10.07 -5.94
CA ALA A 131 -10.25 8.91 -6.12
C ALA A 131 -9.51 7.59 -5.84
N VAL A 132 -8.28 7.43 -6.35
CA VAL A 132 -7.44 6.26 -6.09
C VAL A 132 -7.08 6.16 -4.61
N LYS A 133 -6.62 7.25 -3.98
CA LYS A 133 -6.25 7.26 -2.55
C LYS A 133 -7.43 6.99 -1.63
N THR A 134 -8.62 7.47 -1.96
CA THR A 134 -9.85 7.16 -1.20
C THR A 134 -10.16 5.67 -1.32
N HIS A 135 -10.12 5.13 -2.53
CA HIS A 135 -10.36 3.71 -2.77
C HIS A 135 -9.34 2.81 -2.04
N GLU A 136 -8.05 3.16 -2.09
CA GLU A 136 -7.01 2.46 -1.33
C GLU A 136 -7.32 2.45 0.17
N ARG A 137 -7.77 3.60 0.71
CA ARG A 137 -8.15 3.73 2.12
C ARG A 137 -9.36 2.86 2.47
N GLU A 138 -10.40 2.88 1.63
CA GLU A 138 -11.59 2.03 1.80
C GLU A 138 -11.21 0.54 1.80
N MET A 139 -10.35 0.12 0.88
CA MET A 139 -9.85 -1.25 0.82
C MET A 139 -9.06 -1.64 2.08
N GLN A 140 -8.22 -0.73 2.60
CA GLN A 140 -7.52 -0.93 3.86
C GLN A 140 -8.48 -1.11 5.05
N GLU A 141 -9.47 -0.23 5.17
CA GLU A 141 -10.46 -0.28 6.24
C GLU A 141 -11.29 -1.56 6.15
N GLN A 142 -11.70 -1.96 4.94
CA GLN A 142 -12.34 -3.25 4.71
C GLN A 142 -11.46 -4.42 5.16
N PHE A 143 -10.18 -4.44 4.75
CA PHE A 143 -9.26 -5.52 5.15
C PHE A 143 -9.06 -5.58 6.67
N ILE A 144 -8.94 -4.42 7.35
CA ILE A 144 -8.80 -4.35 8.82
C ILE A 144 -10.06 -4.90 9.51
N SER A 145 -11.24 -4.68 8.93
CA SER A 145 -12.51 -5.17 9.48
C SER A 145 -12.73 -6.68 9.32
N LEU A 146 -12.00 -7.34 8.40
CA LEU A 146 -12.11 -8.78 8.18
C LEU A 146 -11.66 -9.57 9.42
N SER A 147 -12.33 -10.70 9.66
CA SER A 147 -11.88 -11.71 10.60
C SER A 147 -10.56 -12.34 10.16
N GLU A 148 -9.84 -12.97 11.09
CA GLU A 148 -8.58 -13.67 10.78
C GLU A 148 -8.76 -14.72 9.68
N ASP A 149 -9.86 -15.48 9.70
CA ASP A 149 -10.13 -16.53 8.71
C ASP A 149 -10.43 -15.93 7.32
N GLU A 150 -11.14 -14.80 7.23
CA GLU A 150 -11.38 -14.08 5.97
C GLU A 150 -10.09 -13.50 5.40
N ARG A 151 -9.23 -12.88 6.22
CA ARG A 151 -7.90 -12.40 5.78
C ARG A 151 -7.06 -13.56 5.24
N ARG A 152 -7.05 -14.70 5.90
CA ARG A 152 -6.33 -15.89 5.45
C ARG A 152 -6.80 -16.38 4.09
N LEU A 153 -8.10 -16.41 3.85
CA LEU A 153 -8.69 -16.79 2.55
C LEU A 153 -8.25 -15.83 1.45
N LEU A 154 -8.34 -14.52 1.69
CA LEU A 154 -7.95 -13.48 0.74
C LEU A 154 -6.47 -13.60 0.37
N ILE A 155 -5.58 -13.55 1.37
CA ILE A 155 -4.12 -13.61 1.13
C ILE A 155 -3.73 -14.95 0.46
N ARG A 156 -4.43 -16.04 0.79
CA ARG A 156 -4.15 -17.33 0.15
C ARG A 156 -4.53 -17.37 -1.33
N GLN A 157 -5.56 -16.61 -1.72
CA GLN A 157 -5.91 -16.42 -3.13
C GLN A 157 -4.81 -15.65 -3.86
N ASP A 158 -4.35 -14.55 -3.30
CA ASP A 158 -3.26 -13.74 -3.86
C ASP A 158 -1.98 -14.56 -4.02
N ILE A 159 -1.64 -15.38 -3.03
CA ILE A 159 -0.50 -16.31 -3.12
C ILE A 159 -0.64 -17.27 -4.31
N LYS A 160 -1.84 -17.75 -4.64
CA LYS A 160 -2.03 -18.63 -5.81
C LYS A 160 -1.71 -17.91 -7.12
N GLU A 161 -2.17 -16.67 -7.25
CA GLU A 161 -1.95 -15.84 -8.44
C GLU A 161 -0.47 -15.48 -8.60
N HIS A 162 0.14 -14.96 -7.54
CA HIS A 162 1.57 -14.59 -7.55
C HIS A 162 2.52 -15.77 -7.68
N ASN A 163 2.14 -16.97 -7.23
CA ASN A 163 2.93 -18.17 -7.48
C ASN A 163 3.01 -18.51 -8.97
N THR A 164 1.98 -18.22 -9.75
CA THR A 164 2.01 -18.43 -11.22
C THR A 164 3.02 -17.47 -11.84
N ALA A 165 2.94 -16.18 -11.54
CA ALA A 165 3.85 -15.16 -12.06
C ALA A 165 5.32 -15.42 -11.63
N LEU A 166 5.53 -15.82 -10.36
CA LEU A 166 6.86 -16.21 -9.88
C LEU A 166 7.41 -17.44 -10.60
N SER A 167 6.54 -18.44 -10.86
CA SER A 167 6.96 -19.65 -11.58
C SER A 167 7.36 -19.34 -13.02
N GLU A 168 6.66 -18.44 -13.70
CA GLU A 168 7.04 -17.94 -15.02
C GLU A 168 8.40 -17.21 -14.99
N ALA A 169 8.60 -16.31 -14.02
CA ALA A 169 9.86 -15.60 -13.87
C ALA A 169 11.03 -16.55 -13.54
N ALA A 170 10.80 -17.56 -12.71
CA ALA A 170 11.78 -18.59 -12.38
C ALA A 170 12.10 -19.49 -13.60
N ASN A 171 11.07 -19.84 -14.39
CA ASN A 171 11.30 -20.59 -15.63
C ASN A 171 12.16 -19.81 -16.63
N ASN A 172 11.89 -18.53 -16.82
CA ASN A 172 12.72 -17.66 -17.65
C ASN A 172 14.15 -17.52 -17.13
N ALA A 173 14.37 -17.73 -15.83
CA ALA A 173 15.69 -17.78 -15.20
C ALA A 173 16.35 -19.17 -15.28
N GLY A 174 15.73 -20.18 -15.92
CA GLY A 174 16.28 -21.54 -16.10
C GLY A 174 15.87 -22.56 -15.04
N VAL A 175 14.83 -22.29 -14.26
CA VAL A 175 14.19 -23.27 -13.34
C VAL A 175 13.15 -24.06 -14.16
N GLU A 176 13.48 -25.24 -14.63
CA GLU A 176 12.68 -25.95 -15.65
C GLU A 176 12.00 -27.21 -15.11
N THR A 177 12.69 -28.00 -14.29
CA THR A 177 12.19 -29.29 -13.84
C THR A 177 11.39 -29.19 -12.54
N PRO A 178 10.47 -30.13 -12.24
CA PRO A 178 9.77 -30.16 -10.94
C PRO A 178 10.73 -30.17 -9.73
N GLN A 179 11.90 -30.81 -9.87
CA GLN A 179 12.94 -30.84 -8.84
C GLN A 179 13.59 -29.46 -8.68
N ASP A 180 13.83 -28.74 -9.79
CA ASP A 180 14.37 -27.37 -9.73
C ASP A 180 13.37 -26.42 -9.07
N PHE A 181 12.07 -26.50 -9.40
CA PHE A 181 11.03 -25.75 -8.74
C PHE A 181 10.91 -26.06 -7.25
N ALA A 182 11.02 -27.36 -6.88
CA ALA A 182 11.01 -27.74 -5.47
C ALA A 182 12.18 -27.11 -4.69
N LYS A 183 13.38 -27.11 -5.26
CA LYS A 183 14.57 -26.44 -4.70
C LYS A 183 14.39 -24.95 -4.62
N PHE A 184 13.88 -24.32 -5.69
CA PHE A 184 13.63 -22.88 -5.78
C PHE A 184 12.68 -22.41 -4.68
N HIS A 185 11.52 -23.05 -4.53
CA HIS A 185 10.56 -22.72 -3.48
C HIS A 185 11.15 -22.98 -2.08
N ASN A 186 11.89 -24.09 -1.91
CA ASN A 186 12.53 -24.41 -0.64
C ASN A 186 13.58 -23.37 -0.23
N SER A 187 14.35 -22.83 -1.19
CA SER A 187 15.31 -21.76 -0.96
C SER A 187 14.64 -20.50 -0.38
N GLY A 188 13.47 -20.13 -0.91
CA GLY A 188 12.70 -19.01 -0.38
C GLY A 188 12.20 -19.24 1.04
N TYR A 189 11.72 -20.45 1.37
CA TYR A 189 11.39 -20.80 2.75
C TYR A 189 12.61 -20.72 3.66
N GLN A 190 13.74 -21.31 3.27
CA GLN A 190 14.97 -21.25 4.06
C GLN A 190 15.40 -19.81 4.38
N GLY A 191 15.24 -18.88 3.43
CA GLY A 191 15.49 -17.46 3.67
C GLY A 191 14.56 -16.88 4.73
N LEU A 192 13.25 -17.04 4.57
CA LEU A 192 12.25 -16.45 5.44
C LEU A 192 12.19 -17.09 6.83
N TYR A 193 12.41 -18.40 6.95
CA TYR A 193 12.28 -19.17 8.18
C TYR A 193 13.65 -19.51 8.83
N GLY A 194 14.66 -18.68 8.58
CA GLY A 194 15.96 -18.81 9.26
C GLY A 194 16.68 -20.15 9.02
N GLY A 195 16.58 -20.68 7.81
CA GLY A 195 17.20 -21.93 7.39
C GLY A 195 16.24 -23.12 7.31
N LEU A 196 15.03 -23.01 7.88
CA LEU A 196 14.02 -24.08 7.82
C LEU A 196 13.43 -24.17 6.41
N GLY A 197 13.47 -25.35 5.81
CA GLY A 197 12.82 -25.61 4.55
C GLY A 197 11.37 -26.11 4.74
N ASN A 198 10.74 -26.47 3.62
CA ASN A 198 9.35 -26.91 3.60
C ASN A 198 9.07 -28.09 4.59
N MET A 199 9.96 -29.08 4.60
CA MET A 199 9.79 -30.27 5.44
C MET A 199 9.91 -29.97 6.95
N GLU A 200 10.86 -29.10 7.30
CA GLU A 200 11.07 -28.68 8.69
C GLU A 200 9.89 -27.84 9.19
N ILE A 201 9.37 -26.92 8.37
CA ILE A 201 8.18 -26.13 8.67
C ILE A 201 6.96 -27.04 8.83
N HIS A 202 6.79 -28.00 7.92
CA HIS A 202 5.71 -28.98 7.97
C HIS A 202 5.73 -29.79 9.28
N LYS A 203 6.92 -30.27 9.67
CA LYS A 203 7.13 -31.01 10.92
C LYS A 203 6.87 -30.12 12.15
N ARG A 204 7.36 -28.86 12.14
CA ARG A 204 7.19 -27.92 13.25
C ARG A 204 5.71 -27.59 13.50
N LYS A 205 4.91 -27.49 12.44
CA LYS A 205 3.46 -27.29 12.52
C LYS A 205 2.67 -28.57 12.83
N GLY A 206 3.31 -29.73 12.98
CA GLY A 206 2.66 -31.00 13.28
C GLY A 206 1.70 -31.49 12.22
N LEU A 207 1.96 -31.19 10.95
CA LEU A 207 1.06 -31.46 9.83
C LEU A 207 1.15 -32.91 9.34
N LYS A 208 0.00 -33.46 8.85
CA LYS A 208 -0.04 -34.76 8.18
C LYS A 208 0.59 -34.64 6.77
N PRO A 209 1.17 -35.73 6.21
CA PRO A 209 1.87 -35.70 4.91
C PRO A 209 1.07 -35.10 3.74
N SER A 210 -0.26 -35.22 3.77
CA SER A 210 -1.15 -34.68 2.72
C SER A 210 -1.52 -33.20 2.89
N GLN A 211 -1.14 -32.56 3.99
CA GLN A 211 -1.47 -31.17 4.30
C GLN A 211 -0.39 -30.23 3.77
N LYS A 212 -0.83 -29.13 3.18
CA LYS A 212 0.07 -28.09 2.65
C LYS A 212 0.36 -27.05 3.72
N ILE A 213 1.61 -26.66 3.89
CA ILE A 213 2.03 -25.71 4.93
C ILE A 213 1.27 -24.37 4.84
N LEU A 214 1.09 -23.81 3.62
CA LEU A 214 0.39 -22.55 3.40
C LEU A 214 -1.08 -22.58 3.84
N ASP A 215 -1.72 -23.75 3.85
CA ASP A 215 -3.11 -23.90 4.28
C ASP A 215 -3.26 -23.87 5.82
N HIS A 216 -2.13 -23.92 6.54
CA HIS A 216 -2.04 -23.95 8.01
C HIS A 216 -1.22 -22.75 8.57
N MET A 217 -1.17 -21.66 7.83
CA MET A 217 -0.56 -20.40 8.24
C MET A 217 -1.62 -19.38 8.62
N GLY A 218 -1.33 -18.53 9.59
CA GLY A 218 -2.10 -17.34 9.93
C GLY A 218 -1.95 -16.25 8.88
N SER A 219 -2.77 -15.20 8.95
CA SER A 219 -2.75 -14.09 7.99
C SER A 219 -1.40 -13.37 7.95
N GLU A 220 -0.77 -13.15 9.09
CA GLU A 220 0.55 -12.52 9.20
C GLU A 220 1.65 -13.37 8.53
N GLU A 221 1.65 -14.69 8.76
CA GLU A 221 2.60 -15.60 8.16
C GLU A 221 2.39 -15.72 6.64
N LEU A 222 1.13 -15.73 6.19
CA LEU A 222 0.78 -15.72 4.77
C LEU A 222 1.21 -14.40 4.11
N ALA A 223 1.01 -13.25 4.76
CA ALA A 223 1.44 -11.95 4.24
C ALA A 223 2.96 -11.88 4.05
N ALA A 224 3.76 -12.37 5.02
CA ALA A 224 5.20 -12.46 4.89
C ALA A 224 5.64 -13.35 3.70
N ASN A 225 4.92 -14.47 3.48
CA ASN A 225 5.17 -15.33 2.34
C ASN A 225 4.77 -14.66 1.01
N LEU A 226 3.64 -13.98 0.94
CA LEU A 226 3.20 -13.25 -0.24
C LEU A 226 4.21 -12.15 -0.61
N PHE A 227 4.68 -11.36 0.37
CA PHE A 227 5.70 -10.35 0.15
C PHE A 227 7.00 -10.94 -0.39
N ARG A 228 7.47 -12.05 0.19
CA ARG A 228 8.63 -12.78 -0.34
C ARG A 228 8.44 -13.19 -1.81
N LEU A 229 7.27 -13.72 -2.17
CA LEU A 229 6.98 -14.19 -3.54
C LEU A 229 7.02 -13.03 -4.54
N THR A 230 6.31 -11.93 -4.25
CA THR A 230 6.22 -10.76 -5.14
C THR A 230 7.58 -10.07 -5.31
N GLN A 231 8.33 -9.88 -4.21
CA GLN A 231 9.66 -9.28 -4.28
C GLN A 231 10.66 -10.16 -5.03
N THR A 232 10.54 -11.50 -4.93
CA THR A 232 11.40 -12.41 -5.70
C THR A 232 11.07 -12.33 -7.18
N GLU A 233 9.80 -12.37 -7.55
CA GLU A 233 9.37 -12.21 -8.95
C GLU A 233 9.91 -10.90 -9.53
N GLY A 234 9.67 -9.77 -8.86
CA GLY A 234 10.16 -8.47 -9.28
C GLY A 234 11.68 -8.42 -9.42
N LYS A 235 12.43 -9.03 -8.48
CA LYS A 235 13.90 -9.11 -8.55
C LYS A 235 14.37 -9.95 -9.73
N LEU A 236 13.79 -11.14 -9.97
CA LEU A 236 14.16 -12.00 -11.09
C LEU A 236 14.01 -11.28 -12.43
N ARG A 237 12.90 -10.55 -12.62
CA ARG A 237 12.63 -9.79 -13.86
C ARG A 237 13.51 -8.55 -13.98
N ARG A 238 13.57 -7.70 -12.97
CA ARG A 238 14.31 -6.43 -13.00
C ARG A 238 15.80 -6.63 -13.20
N ASP A 239 16.38 -7.58 -12.47
CA ASP A 239 17.82 -7.83 -12.50
C ASP A 239 18.21 -8.84 -13.59
N ASN A 240 17.23 -9.29 -14.42
CA ASN A 240 17.40 -10.28 -15.49
C ASN A 240 18.21 -11.49 -15.05
N ILE A 241 17.87 -12.09 -13.91
CA ILE A 241 18.62 -13.18 -13.31
C ILE A 241 18.57 -14.40 -14.20
N GLN A 242 19.73 -14.97 -14.51
CA GLN A 242 19.88 -16.15 -15.35
C GLN A 242 20.56 -17.28 -14.57
N GLY A 243 20.10 -18.52 -14.82
CA GLY A 243 20.58 -19.74 -14.19
C GLY A 243 19.85 -20.09 -12.90
N LYS A 244 19.40 -21.34 -12.79
CA LYS A 244 18.62 -21.84 -11.66
C LYS A 244 19.27 -21.64 -10.28
N GLU A 245 20.58 -21.75 -10.19
CA GLU A 245 21.29 -21.54 -8.93
C GLU A 245 21.25 -20.07 -8.50
N ASN A 246 21.42 -19.13 -9.45
CA ASN A 246 21.27 -17.70 -9.17
C ASN A 246 19.83 -17.35 -8.77
N ALA A 247 18.81 -17.98 -9.41
CA ALA A 247 17.41 -17.82 -9.01
C ALA A 247 17.16 -18.33 -7.58
N ASN A 248 17.74 -19.49 -7.21
CA ASN A 248 17.66 -20.05 -5.86
C ASN A 248 18.29 -19.10 -4.82
N ILE A 249 19.47 -18.56 -5.13
CA ILE A 249 20.17 -17.59 -4.28
C ILE A 249 19.30 -16.34 -4.10
N ALA A 250 18.81 -15.74 -5.19
CA ALA A 250 17.97 -14.56 -5.15
C ALA A 250 16.72 -14.77 -4.29
N HIS A 251 16.03 -15.91 -4.45
CA HIS A 251 14.84 -16.24 -3.65
C HIS A 251 15.16 -16.38 -2.15
N ARG A 252 16.31 -16.98 -1.84
CA ARG A 252 16.77 -17.11 -0.44
C ARG A 252 17.14 -15.75 0.17
N GLU A 253 17.85 -14.90 -0.58
CA GLU A 253 18.22 -13.55 -0.15
C GLU A 253 17.01 -12.66 0.12
N VAL A 254 16.02 -12.68 -0.80
CA VAL A 254 14.77 -11.95 -0.61
C VAL A 254 14.05 -12.45 0.66
N GLY A 255 13.94 -13.76 0.85
CA GLY A 255 13.36 -14.32 2.06
C GLY A 255 14.08 -13.88 3.33
N ALA A 256 15.43 -13.90 3.31
CA ALA A 256 16.25 -13.45 4.44
C ALA A 256 16.09 -11.94 4.70
N LYS A 257 15.91 -11.13 3.67
CA LYS A 257 15.67 -9.69 3.81
C LYS A 257 14.29 -9.40 4.43
N VAL A 258 13.25 -10.12 4.00
CA VAL A 258 11.92 -10.03 4.62
C VAL A 258 12.00 -10.41 6.10
N ARG A 259 12.67 -11.52 6.42
CA ARG A 259 12.91 -11.93 7.81
C ARG A 259 13.60 -10.86 8.63
N GLN A 260 14.65 -10.27 8.08
CA GLN A 260 15.42 -9.21 8.75
C GLN A 260 14.53 -7.99 9.04
N THR A 261 13.68 -7.59 8.08
CA THR A 261 12.74 -6.48 8.27
C THR A 261 11.73 -6.78 9.40
N ILE A 262 11.16 -7.99 9.45
CA ILE A 262 10.27 -8.40 10.55
C ILE A 262 10.98 -8.27 11.90
N LYS A 263 12.25 -8.71 11.98
CA LYS A 263 13.05 -8.62 13.19
C LYS A 263 13.33 -7.16 13.61
N GLU A 264 13.71 -6.29 12.67
CA GLU A 264 13.99 -4.86 12.90
C GLU A 264 12.75 -4.11 13.39
N LEU A 265 11.56 -4.50 12.92
CA LEU A 265 10.27 -3.97 13.38
C LEU A 265 9.80 -4.56 14.72
N GLY A 266 10.52 -5.54 15.28
CA GLY A 266 10.13 -6.19 16.54
C GLY A 266 8.98 -7.19 16.41
N GLY A 267 8.69 -7.67 15.18
CA GLY A 267 7.65 -8.66 14.90
C GLY A 267 8.04 -10.07 15.32
N THR A 268 7.04 -10.95 15.43
CA THR A 268 7.23 -12.37 15.70
C THR A 268 7.80 -13.08 14.48
N MET A 269 8.77 -13.95 14.68
CA MET A 269 9.35 -14.73 13.56
C MET A 269 8.33 -15.69 12.97
N PRO A 270 8.32 -15.88 11.64
CA PRO A 270 7.31 -16.72 10.97
C PRO A 270 7.16 -18.14 11.55
N GLU A 271 8.27 -18.76 11.96
CA GLU A 271 8.26 -20.09 12.57
C GLU A 271 7.69 -20.14 13.99
N ASP A 272 7.54 -19.01 14.66
CA ASP A 272 7.04 -18.88 16.02
C ASP A 272 5.57 -18.43 16.07
N LEU A 273 4.99 -18.08 14.90
CA LEU A 273 3.59 -17.74 14.78
C LEU A 273 2.68 -18.95 15.01
N PRO A 274 1.51 -18.77 15.65
CA PRO A 274 0.61 -19.88 15.98
C PRO A 274 0.03 -20.52 14.71
N THR A 275 -0.16 -21.84 14.76
CA THR A 275 -0.88 -22.56 13.70
C THR A 275 -2.39 -22.43 13.93
N PRO A 276 -3.16 -21.90 12.98
CA PRO A 276 -4.60 -21.77 13.11
C PRO A 276 -5.32 -23.12 13.26
N PRO A 277 -6.44 -23.17 14.01
CA PRO A 277 -7.15 -24.42 14.27
C PRO A 277 -7.82 -25.00 13.01
N LYS A 278 -8.27 -24.16 12.09
CA LYS A 278 -8.85 -24.56 10.81
C LYS A 278 -7.88 -24.34 9.66
N SER A 279 -7.81 -25.30 8.74
CA SER A 279 -7.07 -25.11 7.49
C SER A 279 -7.85 -24.26 6.49
N ILE A 280 -7.17 -23.59 5.56
CA ILE A 280 -7.79 -22.85 4.44
C ILE A 280 -8.78 -23.74 3.68
N LYS A 281 -8.43 -24.99 3.42
CA LYS A 281 -9.31 -25.96 2.75
C LYS A 281 -10.62 -26.24 3.50
N GLN A 282 -10.61 -26.15 4.83
CA GLN A 282 -11.83 -26.26 5.64
C GLN A 282 -12.67 -24.99 5.52
N LEU A 283 -12.05 -23.82 5.57
CA LEU A 283 -12.72 -22.54 5.41
C LEU A 283 -13.37 -22.40 4.03
N GLU A 284 -12.66 -22.74 2.94
CA GLU A 284 -13.21 -22.77 1.58
C GLU A 284 -14.44 -23.69 1.45
N LYS A 285 -14.46 -24.82 2.18
CA LYS A 285 -15.63 -25.70 2.20
C LYS A 285 -16.81 -25.13 2.97
N GLU A 286 -16.54 -24.44 4.09
CA GLU A 286 -17.57 -23.78 4.89
C GLU A 286 -18.21 -22.64 4.09
N GLN A 287 -17.41 -21.82 3.43
CA GLN A 287 -17.88 -20.73 2.56
C GLN A 287 -18.78 -21.24 1.43
N LYS A 288 -18.34 -22.27 0.69
CA LYS A 288 -19.15 -22.89 -0.37
C LYS A 288 -20.47 -23.49 0.09
N LYS A 289 -20.59 -23.86 1.37
CA LYS A 289 -21.85 -24.33 1.94
C LYS A 289 -22.79 -23.18 2.27
N LEU A 290 -22.25 -22.01 2.64
CA LEU A 290 -23.06 -20.82 2.93
C LEU A 290 -23.63 -20.21 1.63
N GLU A 291 -22.84 -20.20 0.54
CA GLU A 291 -23.24 -19.70 -0.78
C GLU A 291 -24.33 -20.56 -1.46
N LYS A 292 -24.52 -21.81 -1.01
CA LYS A 292 -25.54 -22.74 -1.54
C LYS A 292 -26.85 -22.78 -0.75
N LYS A 293 -26.94 -22.00 0.31
CA LYS A 293 -28.17 -21.80 1.10
C LYS A 293 -28.86 -20.52 0.74
#